data_b9f51e9580d8ca6b2133b5a23bfb6f65
#
_entry.id   b9f51e9580d8ca6b2133b5a23bfb6f65
#
_cell.length_a   1.000
_cell.length_b   1.000
_cell.length_c   1.000
_cell.angle_alpha   90.00
_cell.angle_beta   90.00
_cell.angle_gamma   90.00
#
_symmetry.space_group_name_H-M   'P 1'
#
loop_
_entity.id
_entity.type
_entity.pdbx_description
1 polymer ?
#
loop_
_entity_poly.entity_id
_entity_poly.type
_entity_poly.pdbx_seq_one_letter_code
_entity_poly.pdbx_strand_id
1 'polypeptide(L)'
;MEIGADTPAVVTGGASGLGEATARRLAAAGVTVALFDMNEEKGAEVAREIGGAFFKVDVTDPAGVAEGLKAARDAQGQERICVNCAGVGWSARTVGRDGASHDAEMFRRTILINLFGTFNVASQSAAGMSAADPVNDDGERGLIVNTASVAAYDGQIGQIAYSASKGGVVGMTLPMARDLASRGVRVNTIAPGLFLTPMLMGLPEEARESLGKQVPFPSRLGAPAEYGELVAHFAANRMLNGETIRLDGAIRMAPK
;
A
#
# COMPACT_ATOMS: atom_id res chain seq x y z
N MET A 1 2.48 13.87 -12.15
CA MET A 1 3.43 14.90 -11.62
C MET A 1 4.85 14.47 -11.85
N GLU A 2 5.77 15.41 -11.93
CA GLU A 2 7.19 15.10 -11.80
C GLU A 2 7.51 14.84 -10.34
N ILE A 3 8.23 13.77 -10.05
CA ILE A 3 8.61 13.42 -8.68
C ILE A 3 9.97 14.06 -8.34
N GLY A 4 10.04 14.69 -7.15
CA GLY A 4 11.23 15.39 -6.69
C GLY A 4 11.00 16.03 -5.32
N ALA A 5 11.83 17.01 -4.95
CA ALA A 5 11.79 17.66 -3.63
C ALA A 5 10.45 18.35 -3.33
N ASP A 6 9.75 18.85 -4.35
CA ASP A 6 8.47 19.55 -4.23
C ASP A 6 7.26 18.61 -4.18
N THR A 7 7.49 17.30 -4.14
CA THR A 7 6.44 16.27 -4.09
C THR A 7 6.58 15.36 -2.87
N PRO A 8 6.47 15.89 -1.62
CA PRO A 8 6.59 15.08 -0.41
C PRO A 8 5.63 13.89 -0.42
N ALA A 9 6.06 12.79 0.18
CA ALA A 9 5.28 11.56 0.24
C ALA A 9 5.03 11.08 1.67
N VAL A 10 3.89 10.42 1.87
CA VAL A 10 3.59 9.60 3.04
C VAL A 10 3.46 8.15 2.59
N VAL A 11 4.14 7.23 3.29
CA VAL A 11 4.08 5.80 3.02
C VAL A 11 3.72 5.05 4.29
N THR A 12 2.55 4.40 4.32
CA THR A 12 2.16 3.53 5.45
C THR A 12 2.74 2.13 5.28
N GLY A 13 3.02 1.44 6.39
CA GLY A 13 3.78 0.18 6.33
C GLY A 13 5.22 0.40 5.85
N GLY A 14 5.76 1.59 6.08
CA GLY A 14 7.04 2.04 5.54
C GLY A 14 8.29 1.43 6.18
N ALA A 15 8.14 0.73 7.30
CA ALA A 15 9.26 0.10 8.01
C ALA A 15 9.74 -1.20 7.36
N SER A 16 9.02 -1.77 6.38
CA SER A 16 9.40 -3.05 5.78
C SER A 16 8.76 -3.30 4.42
N GLY A 17 9.27 -4.31 3.70
CA GLY A 17 8.64 -4.91 2.52
C GLY A 17 8.33 -3.92 1.38
N LEU A 18 7.08 -3.92 0.90
CA LEU A 18 6.66 -3.08 -0.23
C LEU A 18 6.69 -1.58 0.12
N GLY A 19 6.30 -1.23 1.37
CA GLY A 19 6.33 0.15 1.84
C GLY A 19 7.76 0.70 1.94
N GLU A 20 8.67 -0.05 2.55
CA GLU A 20 10.08 0.31 2.62
C GLU A 20 10.69 0.49 1.22
N ALA A 21 10.47 -0.49 0.32
CA ALA A 21 11.00 -0.42 -1.04
C ALA A 21 10.45 0.80 -1.82
N THR A 22 9.16 1.12 -1.60
CA THR A 22 8.54 2.32 -2.16
C THR A 22 9.19 3.59 -1.62
N ALA A 23 9.38 3.68 -0.30
CA ALA A 23 10.00 4.82 0.33
C ALA A 23 11.42 5.05 -0.20
N ARG A 24 12.22 3.99 -0.29
CA ARG A 24 13.58 4.03 -0.87
C ARG A 24 13.57 4.49 -2.34
N ARG A 25 12.63 3.98 -3.13
CA ARG A 25 12.51 4.35 -4.55
C ARG A 25 12.13 5.82 -4.73
N LEU A 26 11.19 6.32 -3.92
CA LEU A 26 10.79 7.73 -3.96
C LEU A 26 11.91 8.64 -3.47
N ALA A 27 12.58 8.29 -2.37
CA ALA A 27 13.72 9.05 -1.86
C ALA A 27 14.87 9.12 -2.86
N ALA A 28 15.17 8.02 -3.57
CA ALA A 28 16.17 8.01 -4.64
C ALA A 28 15.82 8.93 -5.83
N ALA A 29 14.55 9.31 -5.97
CA ALA A 29 14.10 10.31 -6.94
C ALA A 29 14.05 11.74 -6.36
N GLY A 30 14.56 11.95 -5.15
CA GLY A 30 14.60 13.26 -4.48
C GLY A 30 13.34 13.61 -3.69
N VAL A 31 12.37 12.68 -3.57
CA VAL A 31 11.14 12.89 -2.79
C VAL A 31 11.46 12.82 -1.29
N THR A 32 10.99 13.78 -0.51
CA THR A 32 11.02 13.69 0.94
C THR A 32 9.89 12.76 1.42
N VAL A 33 10.23 11.73 2.20
CA VAL A 33 9.29 10.68 2.56
C VAL A 33 9.07 10.63 4.07
N ALA A 34 7.81 10.69 4.50
CA ALA A 34 7.37 10.37 5.85
C ALA A 34 6.88 8.92 5.91
N LEU A 35 7.47 8.13 6.81
CA LEU A 35 7.10 6.74 7.04
C LEU A 35 6.11 6.65 8.19
N PHE A 36 4.97 5.98 7.97
CA PHE A 36 4.00 5.63 8.98
C PHE A 36 4.04 4.13 9.23
N ASP A 37 4.37 3.72 10.45
CA ASP A 37 4.42 2.32 10.84
C ASP A 37 4.26 2.16 12.35
N MET A 38 3.94 0.96 12.80
CA MET A 38 3.90 0.61 14.23
C MET A 38 5.26 0.17 14.76
N ASN A 39 6.19 -0.22 13.88
CA ASN A 39 7.53 -0.65 14.25
C ASN A 39 8.49 0.55 14.31
N GLU A 40 8.66 1.09 15.51
CA GLU A 40 9.47 2.29 15.75
C GLU A 40 10.95 2.09 15.40
N GLU A 41 11.53 0.95 15.79
CA GLU A 41 12.95 0.67 15.59
C GLU A 41 13.30 0.62 14.10
N LYS A 42 12.59 -0.23 13.36
CA LYS A 42 12.79 -0.38 11.92
C LYS A 42 12.42 0.88 11.14
N GLY A 43 11.32 1.52 11.51
CA GLY A 43 10.87 2.74 10.85
C GLY A 43 11.85 3.90 11.01
N ALA A 44 12.41 4.08 12.20
CA ALA A 44 13.45 5.07 12.44
C ALA A 44 14.77 4.76 11.70
N GLU A 45 15.13 3.47 11.60
CA GLU A 45 16.30 3.02 10.81
C GLU A 45 16.13 3.39 9.33
N VAL A 46 15.03 2.97 8.72
CA VAL A 46 14.73 3.25 7.30
C VAL A 46 14.67 4.75 7.04
N ALA A 47 13.97 5.52 7.90
CA ALA A 47 13.87 6.97 7.75
C ALA A 47 15.23 7.64 7.73
N ARG A 48 16.13 7.26 8.66
CA ARG A 48 17.49 7.78 8.72
C ARG A 48 18.29 7.48 7.44
N GLU A 49 18.17 6.25 6.90
CA GLU A 49 18.88 5.81 5.70
C GLU A 49 18.45 6.56 4.44
N ILE A 50 17.16 6.91 4.36
CA ILE A 50 16.62 7.62 3.19
C ILE A 50 16.57 9.14 3.36
N GLY A 51 17.01 9.67 4.51
CA GLY A 51 16.91 11.11 4.82
C GLY A 51 15.47 11.60 4.99
N GLY A 52 14.55 10.69 5.37
CA GLY A 52 13.14 10.97 5.62
C GLY A 52 12.79 11.13 7.11
N ALA A 53 11.50 11.11 7.41
CA ALA A 53 10.97 11.17 8.77
C ALA A 53 10.15 9.90 9.09
N PHE A 54 10.14 9.52 10.38
CA PHE A 54 9.31 8.42 10.87
C PHE A 54 8.29 8.93 11.88
N PHE A 55 7.07 8.42 11.78
CA PHE A 55 5.98 8.67 12.72
C PHE A 55 5.31 7.35 13.07
N LYS A 56 5.14 7.08 14.37
CA LYS A 56 4.38 5.91 14.83
C LYS A 56 2.90 6.19 14.64
N VAL A 57 2.29 5.53 13.68
CA VAL A 57 0.87 5.71 13.34
C VAL A 57 0.19 4.37 13.20
N ASP A 58 -0.88 4.16 13.98
CA ASP A 58 -1.84 3.09 13.74
C ASP A 58 -2.87 3.58 12.72
N VAL A 59 -2.89 2.96 11.55
CA VAL A 59 -3.82 3.33 10.46
C VAL A 59 -5.29 3.12 10.83
N THR A 60 -5.57 2.35 11.88
CA THR A 60 -6.94 2.08 12.36
C THR A 60 -7.47 3.16 13.31
N ASP A 61 -6.61 4.07 13.77
CA ASP A 61 -6.97 5.20 14.63
C ASP A 61 -7.11 6.50 13.81
N PRO A 62 -8.33 7.04 13.58
CA PRO A 62 -8.51 8.26 12.82
C PRO A 62 -7.82 9.49 13.43
N ALA A 63 -7.77 9.60 14.74
CA ALA A 63 -7.13 10.73 15.43
C ALA A 63 -5.61 10.63 15.28
N GLY A 64 -5.04 9.44 15.53
CA GLY A 64 -3.60 9.19 15.34
C GLY A 64 -3.14 9.40 13.90
N VAL A 65 -3.96 9.05 12.90
CA VAL A 65 -3.67 9.36 11.49
C VAL A 65 -3.67 10.87 11.23
N ALA A 66 -4.65 11.61 11.79
CA ALA A 66 -4.71 13.07 11.64
C ALA A 66 -3.48 13.76 12.25
N GLU A 67 -3.08 13.35 13.46
CA GLU A 67 -1.90 13.85 14.14
C GLU A 67 -0.60 13.50 13.36
N GLY A 68 -0.49 12.27 12.87
CA GLY A 68 0.64 11.82 12.06
C GLY A 68 0.79 12.61 10.76
N LEU A 69 -0.31 12.80 10.02
CA LEU A 69 -0.33 13.62 8.81
C LEU A 69 0.03 15.09 9.11
N LYS A 70 -0.48 15.64 10.19
CA LYS A 70 -0.12 17.00 10.61
C LYS A 70 1.39 17.09 10.90
N ALA A 71 1.93 16.17 11.67
CA ALA A 71 3.36 16.15 12.01
C ALA A 71 4.24 15.97 10.76
N ALA A 72 3.84 15.11 9.82
CA ALA A 72 4.54 14.94 8.54
C ALA A 72 4.51 16.24 7.72
N ARG A 73 3.35 16.92 7.62
CA ARG A 73 3.22 18.20 6.92
C ARG A 73 4.04 19.32 7.56
N ASP A 74 4.10 19.36 8.89
CA ASP A 74 4.93 20.34 9.63
C ASP A 74 6.44 20.10 9.35
N ALA A 75 6.85 18.84 9.11
CA ALA A 75 8.25 18.48 8.87
C ALA A 75 8.70 18.65 7.41
N GLN A 76 7.84 18.35 6.43
CA GLN A 76 8.23 18.23 5.01
C GLN A 76 7.27 18.91 4.02
N GLY A 77 6.22 19.57 4.49
CA GLY A 77 5.18 20.16 3.65
C GLY A 77 4.05 19.17 3.33
N GLN A 78 3.02 19.68 2.64
CA GLN A 78 1.85 18.91 2.26
C GLN A 78 2.24 17.74 1.34
N GLU A 79 1.93 16.53 1.74
CA GLU A 79 2.15 15.35 0.89
C GLU A 79 1.40 15.49 -0.45
N ARG A 80 2.12 15.11 -1.52
CA ARG A 80 1.59 15.01 -2.88
C ARG A 80 1.42 13.56 -3.32
N ILE A 81 2.06 12.64 -2.62
CA ILE A 81 1.97 11.21 -2.84
C ILE A 81 1.63 10.53 -1.51
N CYS A 82 0.57 9.73 -1.51
CA CYS A 82 0.19 8.88 -0.38
C CYS A 82 0.18 7.43 -0.84
N VAL A 83 1.01 6.58 -0.23
CA VAL A 83 1.09 5.16 -0.57
C VAL A 83 0.68 4.31 0.63
N ASN A 84 -0.40 3.57 0.49
CA ASN A 84 -0.96 2.73 1.53
C ASN A 84 -0.47 1.29 1.39
N CYS A 85 0.60 0.92 2.13
CA CYS A 85 1.16 -0.43 2.19
C CYS A 85 0.91 -1.14 3.53
N ALA A 86 0.42 -0.45 4.56
CA ALA A 86 0.10 -1.08 5.84
C ALA A 86 -0.96 -2.17 5.67
N GLY A 87 -0.71 -3.35 6.23
CA GLY A 87 -1.66 -4.46 6.15
C GLY A 87 -1.13 -5.74 6.77
N VAL A 88 -2.04 -6.68 6.99
CA VAL A 88 -1.79 -8.01 7.55
C VAL A 88 -2.34 -9.09 6.63
N GLY A 89 -1.69 -10.28 6.64
CA GLY A 89 -2.06 -11.42 5.80
C GLY A 89 -2.39 -12.68 6.62
N TRP A 90 -3.25 -12.55 7.63
CA TRP A 90 -3.67 -13.69 8.43
C TRP A 90 -4.55 -14.64 7.62
N SER A 91 -4.39 -15.95 7.90
CA SER A 91 -5.08 -17.01 7.19
C SER A 91 -5.83 -17.92 8.16
N ALA A 92 -7.13 -18.07 7.94
CA ALA A 92 -7.96 -19.04 8.63
C ALA A 92 -9.15 -19.46 7.75
N ARG A 93 -9.54 -20.74 7.83
CA ARG A 93 -10.68 -21.27 7.04
C ARG A 93 -12.01 -20.75 7.60
N THR A 94 -13.03 -20.70 6.74
CA THR A 94 -14.43 -20.41 7.17
C THR A 94 -14.91 -21.40 8.21
N VAL A 95 -14.52 -22.67 8.06
CA VAL A 95 -14.69 -23.70 9.09
C VAL A 95 -13.34 -24.41 9.25
N GLY A 96 -12.85 -24.46 10.48
CA GLY A 96 -11.61 -25.13 10.87
C GLY A 96 -11.67 -26.65 10.68
N ARG A 97 -10.53 -27.33 10.81
CA ARG A 97 -10.47 -28.81 10.77
C ARG A 97 -11.19 -29.46 11.95
N ASP A 98 -11.29 -28.74 13.05
CA ASP A 98 -12.00 -29.10 14.29
C ASP A 98 -13.51 -28.84 14.21
N GLY A 99 -14.02 -28.33 13.08
CA GLY A 99 -15.42 -27.95 12.90
C GLY A 99 -15.79 -26.60 13.47
N ALA A 100 -14.85 -25.86 14.10
CA ALA A 100 -15.12 -24.53 14.60
C ALA A 100 -15.29 -23.49 13.47
N SER A 101 -16.16 -22.50 13.69
CA SER A 101 -16.31 -21.37 12.77
C SER A 101 -15.06 -20.50 12.76
N HIS A 102 -14.87 -19.73 11.68
CA HIS A 102 -13.83 -18.71 11.60
C HIS A 102 -13.92 -17.75 12.79
N ASP A 103 -12.78 -17.38 13.35
CA ASP A 103 -12.70 -16.35 14.39
C ASP A 103 -13.18 -15.00 13.84
N ALA A 104 -14.33 -14.53 14.36
CA ALA A 104 -14.94 -13.27 13.95
C ALA A 104 -14.05 -12.06 14.26
N GLU A 105 -13.27 -12.12 15.36
CA GLU A 105 -12.36 -11.03 15.74
C GLU A 105 -11.16 -10.94 14.77
N MET A 106 -10.60 -12.06 14.34
CA MET A 106 -9.56 -12.08 13.30
C MET A 106 -10.11 -11.51 11.98
N PHE A 107 -11.33 -11.87 11.59
CA PHE A 107 -11.97 -11.30 10.41
C PHE A 107 -12.13 -9.80 10.54
N ARG A 108 -12.73 -9.33 11.65
CA ARG A 108 -12.94 -7.91 11.93
C ARG A 108 -11.64 -7.12 11.92
N ARG A 109 -10.58 -7.60 12.58
CA ARG A 109 -9.28 -6.94 12.62
C ARG A 109 -8.60 -6.89 11.25
N THR A 110 -8.75 -7.93 10.43
CA THR A 110 -8.21 -7.92 9.06
C THR A 110 -8.87 -6.84 8.21
N ILE A 111 -10.20 -6.73 8.28
CA ILE A 111 -10.95 -5.66 7.58
C ILE A 111 -10.57 -4.29 8.13
N LEU A 112 -10.47 -4.14 9.45
CA LEU A 112 -10.13 -2.88 10.09
C LEU A 112 -8.76 -2.36 9.66
N ILE A 113 -7.74 -3.22 9.65
CA ILE A 113 -6.38 -2.80 9.27
C ILE A 113 -6.29 -2.59 7.76
N ASN A 114 -6.66 -3.59 6.95
CA ASN A 114 -6.37 -3.59 5.52
C ASN A 114 -7.30 -2.68 4.71
N LEU A 115 -8.57 -2.61 5.08
CA LEU A 115 -9.57 -1.85 4.31
C LEU A 115 -9.86 -0.50 4.95
N PHE A 116 -10.31 -0.50 6.22
CA PHE A 116 -10.60 0.76 6.89
C PHE A 116 -9.34 1.61 7.08
N GLY A 117 -8.21 1.01 7.49
CA GLY A 117 -6.94 1.72 7.63
C GLY A 117 -6.47 2.37 6.32
N THR A 118 -6.58 1.66 5.20
CA THR A 118 -6.30 2.21 3.87
C THR A 118 -7.22 3.39 3.54
N PHE A 119 -8.53 3.25 3.77
CA PHE A 119 -9.50 4.34 3.56
C PHE A 119 -9.22 5.53 4.46
N ASN A 120 -8.95 5.29 5.74
CA ASN A 120 -8.71 6.31 6.75
C ASN A 120 -7.54 7.23 6.36
N VAL A 121 -6.39 6.65 5.99
CA VAL A 121 -5.23 7.42 5.55
C VAL A 121 -5.48 8.09 4.20
N ALA A 122 -6.05 7.36 3.23
CA ALA A 122 -6.33 7.89 1.90
C ALA A 122 -7.26 9.10 1.95
N SER A 123 -8.37 9.03 2.71
CA SER A 123 -9.35 10.10 2.79
C SER A 123 -8.80 11.37 3.47
N GLN A 124 -8.04 11.21 4.55
CA GLN A 124 -7.43 12.34 5.27
C GLN A 124 -6.29 12.98 4.47
N SER A 125 -5.51 12.17 3.75
CA SER A 125 -4.49 12.67 2.84
C SER A 125 -5.12 13.41 1.65
N ALA A 126 -6.19 12.86 1.05
CA ALA A 126 -6.95 13.51 -0.01
C ALA A 126 -7.50 14.88 0.42
N ALA A 127 -7.98 15.00 1.64
CA ALA A 127 -8.48 16.27 2.17
C ALA A 127 -7.37 17.33 2.18
N GLY A 128 -6.17 17.01 2.65
CA GLY A 128 -5.02 17.91 2.62
C GLY A 128 -4.57 18.25 1.19
N MET A 129 -4.43 17.24 0.32
CA MET A 129 -4.08 17.44 -1.09
C MET A 129 -5.09 18.35 -1.81
N SER A 130 -6.39 18.19 -1.54
CA SER A 130 -7.44 18.97 -2.16
C SER A 130 -7.41 20.47 -1.81
N ALA A 131 -6.82 20.81 -0.65
CA ALA A 131 -6.68 22.20 -0.19
C ALA A 131 -5.37 22.86 -0.69
N ALA A 132 -4.45 22.09 -1.25
CA ALA A 132 -3.16 22.59 -1.70
C ALA A 132 -3.23 23.14 -3.12
N ASP A 133 -2.26 23.95 -3.52
CA ASP A 133 -2.13 24.45 -4.88
C ASP A 133 -1.82 23.31 -5.87
N PRO A 134 -2.30 23.41 -7.13
CA PRO A 134 -1.93 22.45 -8.17
C PRO A 134 -0.42 22.41 -8.42
N VAL A 135 0.09 21.23 -8.77
CA VAL A 135 1.52 21.01 -9.08
C VAL A 135 1.82 21.07 -10.58
N ASN A 136 0.79 21.21 -11.42
CA ASN A 136 0.93 21.33 -12.88
C ASN A 136 -0.33 21.92 -13.53
N ASP A 137 -0.26 22.18 -14.86
CA ASP A 137 -1.29 22.81 -15.65
C ASP A 137 -2.58 21.98 -15.78
N ASP A 138 -2.54 20.68 -15.53
CA ASP A 138 -3.74 19.81 -15.50
C ASP A 138 -4.55 20.02 -14.21
N GLY A 139 -4.04 20.81 -13.26
CA GLY A 139 -4.69 21.04 -11.96
C GLY A 139 -4.45 19.91 -10.97
N GLU A 140 -3.46 19.05 -11.20
CA GLU A 140 -3.14 17.92 -10.31
C GLU A 140 -2.62 18.41 -8.95
N ARG A 141 -3.17 17.87 -7.87
CA ARG A 141 -2.78 18.19 -6.48
C ARG A 141 -2.17 17.03 -5.72
N GLY A 142 -2.42 15.80 -6.18
CA GLY A 142 -1.85 14.64 -5.52
C GLY A 142 -2.20 13.31 -6.17
N LEU A 143 -1.54 12.27 -5.64
CA LEU A 143 -1.71 10.88 -6.02
C LEU A 143 -1.85 10.01 -4.78
N ILE A 144 -2.85 9.13 -4.78
CA ILE A 144 -3.02 8.07 -3.79
C ILE A 144 -2.79 6.73 -4.49
N VAL A 145 -1.92 5.89 -3.91
CA VAL A 145 -1.70 4.52 -4.37
C VAL A 145 -2.03 3.56 -3.23
N ASN A 146 -3.01 2.71 -3.45
CA ASN A 146 -3.43 1.70 -2.49
C ASN A 146 -2.86 0.32 -2.83
N THR A 147 -2.63 -0.51 -1.80
CA THR A 147 -2.14 -1.88 -1.96
C THR A 147 -3.29 -2.87 -1.76
N ALA A 148 -3.75 -3.46 -2.86
CA ALA A 148 -4.63 -4.62 -2.85
C ALA A 148 -3.81 -5.92 -2.77
N SER A 149 -4.20 -6.95 -3.48
CA SER A 149 -3.51 -8.22 -3.69
C SER A 149 -4.18 -8.97 -4.84
N VAL A 150 -3.47 -9.87 -5.50
CA VAL A 150 -4.10 -10.87 -6.38
C VAL A 150 -5.15 -11.72 -5.65
N ALA A 151 -5.04 -11.85 -4.32
CA ALA A 151 -6.05 -12.50 -3.49
C ALA A 151 -7.44 -11.81 -3.51
N ALA A 152 -7.53 -10.58 -3.99
CA ALA A 152 -8.81 -9.92 -4.26
C ALA A 152 -9.60 -10.61 -5.39
N TYR A 153 -8.91 -11.33 -6.27
CA TYR A 153 -9.46 -12.02 -7.44
C TYR A 153 -9.35 -13.53 -7.31
N ASP A 154 -8.19 -14.02 -6.91
CA ASP A 154 -7.82 -15.42 -6.91
C ASP A 154 -7.54 -15.92 -5.47
N GLY A 155 -8.44 -15.61 -4.51
CA GLY A 155 -8.26 -15.96 -3.10
C GLY A 155 -8.13 -17.46 -2.86
N GLN A 156 -7.16 -17.85 -2.04
CA GLN A 156 -6.87 -19.22 -1.68
C GLN A 156 -7.65 -19.67 -0.44
N ILE A 157 -7.65 -20.98 -0.20
CA ILE A 157 -8.23 -21.58 1.01
C ILE A 157 -7.58 -20.92 2.25
N GLY A 158 -8.43 -20.40 3.14
CA GLY A 158 -8.02 -19.71 4.36
C GLY A 158 -7.88 -18.20 4.21
N GLN A 159 -8.06 -17.62 3.03
CA GLN A 159 -7.88 -16.19 2.79
C GLN A 159 -9.19 -15.37 2.81
N ILE A 160 -10.30 -15.90 3.36
CA ILE A 160 -11.61 -15.22 3.28
C ILE A 160 -11.56 -13.77 3.79
N ALA A 161 -10.99 -13.51 4.96
CA ALA A 161 -10.88 -12.17 5.54
C ALA A 161 -9.93 -11.29 4.72
N TYR A 162 -8.78 -11.84 4.34
CA TYR A 162 -7.77 -11.15 3.54
C TYR A 162 -8.32 -10.78 2.16
N SER A 163 -8.91 -11.74 1.44
CA SER A 163 -9.52 -11.53 0.12
C SER A 163 -10.65 -10.51 0.18
N ALA A 164 -11.53 -10.58 1.19
CA ALA A 164 -12.59 -9.61 1.41
C ALA A 164 -12.01 -8.19 1.61
N SER A 165 -10.98 -8.06 2.45
CA SER A 165 -10.32 -6.77 2.68
C SER A 165 -9.70 -6.18 1.41
N LYS A 166 -8.99 -7.01 0.64
CA LYS A 166 -8.29 -6.58 -0.58
C LYS A 166 -9.26 -6.38 -1.76
N GLY A 167 -10.35 -7.15 -1.82
CA GLY A 167 -11.49 -6.90 -2.72
C GLY A 167 -12.17 -5.56 -2.44
N GLY A 168 -12.31 -5.18 -1.15
CA GLY A 168 -12.80 -3.88 -0.75
C GLY A 168 -11.89 -2.73 -1.22
N VAL A 169 -10.56 -2.89 -1.11
CA VAL A 169 -9.59 -1.90 -1.63
C VAL A 169 -9.73 -1.72 -3.14
N VAL A 170 -9.88 -2.81 -3.90
CA VAL A 170 -10.15 -2.75 -5.34
C VAL A 170 -11.46 -2.02 -5.61
N GLY A 171 -12.53 -2.39 -4.87
CA GLY A 171 -13.87 -1.82 -5.05
C GLY A 171 -13.94 -0.32 -4.78
N MET A 172 -13.14 0.23 -3.83
CA MET A 172 -13.14 1.66 -3.55
C MET A 172 -12.25 2.50 -4.49
N THR A 173 -11.41 1.88 -5.33
CA THR A 173 -10.44 2.59 -6.18
C THR A 173 -11.11 3.54 -7.17
N LEU A 174 -11.99 3.04 -8.01
CA LEU A 174 -12.66 3.85 -9.04
C LEU A 174 -13.63 4.89 -8.45
N PRO A 175 -14.50 4.56 -7.48
CA PRO A 175 -15.33 5.57 -6.81
C PRO A 175 -14.52 6.71 -6.20
N MET A 176 -13.44 6.39 -5.46
CA MET A 176 -12.58 7.40 -4.85
C MET A 176 -11.90 8.29 -5.91
N ALA A 177 -11.42 7.71 -7.02
CA ALA A 177 -10.85 8.46 -8.13
C ALA A 177 -11.87 9.42 -8.76
N ARG A 178 -13.13 9.01 -8.88
CA ARG A 178 -14.22 9.84 -9.41
C ARG A 178 -14.62 10.97 -8.46
N ASP A 179 -14.74 10.67 -7.17
CA ASP A 179 -15.05 11.66 -6.13
C ASP A 179 -13.99 12.76 -6.06
N LEU A 180 -12.73 12.39 -6.26
CA LEU A 180 -11.59 13.29 -6.15
C LEU A 180 -11.16 13.95 -7.48
N ALA A 181 -11.78 13.59 -8.61
CA ALA A 181 -11.42 14.14 -9.92
C ALA A 181 -11.51 15.67 -9.97
N SER A 182 -12.60 16.24 -9.44
CA SER A 182 -12.77 17.70 -9.36
C SER A 182 -11.81 18.38 -8.37
N ARG A 183 -11.13 17.61 -7.54
CA ARG A 183 -10.13 18.06 -6.58
C ARG A 183 -8.70 17.92 -7.09
N GLY A 184 -8.49 17.38 -8.29
CA GLY A 184 -7.17 17.17 -8.87
C GLY A 184 -6.34 16.07 -8.17
N VAL A 185 -6.99 15.11 -7.51
CA VAL A 185 -6.30 13.99 -6.84
C VAL A 185 -6.61 12.69 -7.56
N ARG A 186 -5.55 11.99 -8.01
CA ARG A 186 -5.66 10.68 -8.66
C ARG A 186 -5.59 9.55 -7.63
N VAL A 187 -6.28 8.46 -7.92
CA VAL A 187 -6.28 7.26 -7.08
C VAL A 187 -6.07 6.03 -7.95
N ASN A 188 -5.02 5.27 -7.64
CA ASN A 188 -4.77 3.98 -8.28
C ASN A 188 -4.48 2.91 -7.23
N THR A 189 -4.58 1.67 -7.63
CA THR A 189 -4.31 0.52 -6.76
C THR A 189 -3.36 -0.45 -7.46
N ILE A 190 -2.41 -1.00 -6.72
CA ILE A 190 -1.60 -2.12 -7.15
C ILE A 190 -2.14 -3.37 -6.47
N ALA A 191 -2.33 -4.45 -7.24
CA ALA A 191 -2.61 -5.78 -6.75
C ALA A 191 -1.36 -6.66 -6.94
N PRO A 192 -0.45 -6.71 -5.95
CA PRO A 192 0.75 -7.52 -6.04
C PRO A 192 0.43 -9.00 -6.06
N GLY A 193 1.24 -9.77 -6.80
CA GLY A 193 1.32 -11.23 -6.72
C GLY A 193 2.20 -11.67 -5.56
N LEU A 194 3.06 -12.65 -5.82
CA LEU A 194 3.98 -13.20 -4.84
C LEU A 194 5.28 -12.38 -4.82
N PHE A 195 5.47 -11.58 -3.79
CA PHE A 195 6.64 -10.71 -3.60
C PHE A 195 7.49 -11.17 -2.41
N LEU A 196 8.82 -11.02 -2.52
CA LEU A 196 9.77 -11.35 -1.46
C LEU A 196 9.70 -10.29 -0.35
N THR A 197 8.67 -10.38 0.48
CA THR A 197 8.43 -9.52 1.64
C THR A 197 8.73 -10.27 2.94
N PRO A 198 8.87 -9.59 4.09
CA PRO A 198 9.05 -10.25 5.39
C PRO A 198 8.01 -11.35 5.67
N MET A 199 6.78 -11.20 5.17
CA MET A 199 5.72 -12.21 5.28
C MET A 199 6.10 -13.53 4.61
N LEU A 200 6.73 -13.50 3.42
CA LEU A 200 7.20 -14.71 2.72
C LEU A 200 8.60 -15.14 3.17
N MET A 201 9.42 -14.23 3.67
CA MET A 201 10.76 -14.57 4.18
C MET A 201 10.71 -15.46 5.43
N GLY A 202 9.61 -15.49 6.17
CA GLY A 202 9.38 -16.44 7.25
C GLY A 202 9.19 -17.89 6.79
N LEU A 203 9.03 -18.16 5.49
CA LEU A 203 8.91 -19.50 4.93
C LEU A 203 10.30 -20.10 4.66
N PRO A 204 10.43 -21.46 4.72
CA PRO A 204 11.63 -22.17 4.27
C PRO A 204 11.98 -21.81 2.83
N GLU A 205 13.27 -21.85 2.50
CA GLU A 205 13.78 -21.48 1.17
C GLU A 205 13.14 -22.31 0.05
N GLU A 206 13.04 -23.62 0.23
CA GLU A 206 12.38 -24.52 -0.72
C GLU A 206 10.90 -24.12 -1.01
N ALA A 207 10.18 -23.67 0.03
CA ALA A 207 8.82 -23.20 -0.13
C ALA A 207 8.77 -21.88 -0.95
N ARG A 208 9.70 -20.96 -0.70
CA ARG A 208 9.83 -19.71 -1.46
C ARG A 208 10.16 -19.97 -2.92
N GLU A 209 11.10 -20.88 -3.20
CA GLU A 209 11.42 -21.30 -4.56
C GLU A 209 10.23 -21.95 -5.27
N SER A 210 9.51 -22.82 -4.55
CA SER A 210 8.30 -23.47 -5.10
C SER A 210 7.24 -22.44 -5.46
N LEU A 211 7.03 -21.44 -4.62
CA LEU A 211 6.11 -20.32 -4.90
C LEU A 211 6.59 -19.49 -6.09
N GLY A 212 7.88 -19.20 -6.18
CA GLY A 212 8.45 -18.48 -7.32
C GLY A 212 8.25 -19.18 -8.65
N LYS A 213 8.38 -20.52 -8.67
CA LYS A 213 8.15 -21.36 -9.87
C LYS A 213 6.69 -21.38 -10.35
N GLN A 214 5.73 -20.98 -9.50
CA GLN A 214 4.32 -20.86 -9.89
C GLN A 214 4.05 -19.57 -10.68
N VAL A 215 4.97 -18.59 -10.65
CA VAL A 215 4.85 -17.36 -11.46
C VAL A 215 5.22 -17.68 -12.90
N PRO A 216 4.31 -17.45 -13.87
CA PRO A 216 4.57 -17.79 -15.27
C PRO A 216 5.81 -17.12 -15.85
N PHE A 217 5.92 -15.77 -15.72
CA PHE A 217 7.10 -15.04 -16.17
C PHE A 217 7.16 -13.63 -15.55
N PRO A 218 8.31 -13.20 -15.03
CA PRO A 218 9.51 -14.02 -14.77
C PRO A 218 9.24 -15.08 -13.69
N SER A 219 9.79 -16.30 -13.84
CA SER A 219 9.50 -17.42 -12.92
C SER A 219 10.30 -17.29 -11.61
N ARG A 220 9.90 -16.32 -10.79
CA ARG A 220 10.47 -15.98 -9.48
C ARG A 220 9.48 -15.18 -8.65
N LEU A 221 9.76 -15.01 -7.38
CA LEU A 221 9.08 -14.01 -6.57
C LEU A 221 9.43 -12.60 -7.08
N GLY A 222 8.45 -11.69 -7.03
CA GLY A 222 8.66 -10.28 -7.31
C GLY A 222 9.62 -9.65 -6.27
N ALA A 223 10.51 -8.78 -6.71
CA ALA A 223 11.31 -7.97 -5.81
C ALA A 223 10.50 -6.75 -5.33
N PRO A 224 10.52 -6.41 -4.02
CA PRO A 224 9.80 -5.24 -3.52
C PRO A 224 10.10 -3.94 -4.29
N ALA A 225 11.31 -3.79 -4.82
CA ALA A 225 11.68 -2.64 -5.66
C ALA A 225 10.80 -2.51 -6.91
N GLU A 226 10.35 -3.61 -7.51
CA GLU A 226 9.46 -3.59 -8.70
C GLU A 226 8.09 -2.97 -8.37
N TYR A 227 7.64 -3.11 -7.12
CA TYR A 227 6.45 -2.42 -6.64
C TYR A 227 6.69 -0.89 -6.55
N GLY A 228 7.82 -0.47 -5.97
CA GLY A 228 8.20 0.93 -5.88
C GLY A 228 8.36 1.61 -7.26
N GLU A 229 8.87 0.88 -8.27
CA GLU A 229 8.95 1.37 -9.64
C GLU A 229 7.55 1.64 -10.25
N LEU A 230 6.57 0.77 -9.98
CA LEU A 230 5.20 1.00 -10.46
C LEU A 230 4.56 2.20 -9.77
N VAL A 231 4.84 2.41 -8.46
CA VAL A 231 4.39 3.64 -7.75
C VAL A 231 4.98 4.90 -8.41
N ALA A 232 6.28 4.90 -8.71
CA ALA A 232 6.93 6.01 -9.39
C ALA A 232 6.34 6.22 -10.80
N HIS A 233 6.03 5.14 -11.52
CA HIS A 233 5.34 5.21 -12.81
C HIS A 233 3.94 5.83 -12.70
N PHE A 234 3.15 5.48 -11.68
CA PHE A 234 1.85 6.12 -11.45
C PHE A 234 1.99 7.63 -11.20
N ALA A 235 3.03 8.06 -10.50
CA ALA A 235 3.27 9.47 -10.30
C ALA A 235 3.56 10.19 -11.63
N ALA A 236 4.45 9.63 -12.46
CA ALA A 236 4.86 10.21 -13.72
C ALA A 236 3.76 10.17 -14.81
N ASN A 237 2.98 9.09 -14.87
CA ASN A 237 1.97 8.89 -15.90
C ASN A 237 0.61 9.44 -15.44
N ARG A 238 0.32 10.70 -15.78
CA ARG A 238 -0.86 11.44 -15.33
C ARG A 238 -2.20 10.86 -15.81
N MET A 239 -2.20 10.08 -16.90
CA MET A 239 -3.42 9.48 -17.45
C MET A 239 -3.88 8.25 -16.66
N LEU A 240 -3.03 7.68 -15.81
CA LEU A 240 -3.40 6.59 -14.90
C LEU A 240 -4.18 7.14 -13.71
N ASN A 241 -5.50 6.85 -13.70
CA ASN A 241 -6.42 7.23 -12.62
C ASN A 241 -7.60 6.25 -12.55
N GLY A 242 -7.92 5.78 -11.38
CA GLY A 242 -9.04 4.87 -11.13
C GLY A 242 -8.75 3.39 -11.45
N GLU A 243 -7.51 3.04 -11.75
CA GLU A 243 -7.13 1.69 -12.16
C GLU A 243 -6.58 0.83 -11.02
N THR A 244 -6.83 -0.47 -11.14
CA THR A 244 -6.17 -1.50 -10.33
C THR A 244 -5.28 -2.35 -11.24
N ILE A 245 -3.96 -2.23 -11.07
CA ILE A 245 -2.99 -2.98 -11.87
C ILE A 245 -2.52 -4.22 -11.10
N ARG A 246 -2.68 -5.40 -11.69
CA ARG A 246 -2.06 -6.63 -11.20
C ARG A 246 -0.57 -6.60 -11.54
N LEU A 247 0.27 -6.62 -10.51
CA LEU A 247 1.73 -6.73 -10.64
C LEU A 247 2.14 -8.12 -10.16
N ASP A 248 2.05 -9.13 -11.03
CA ASP A 248 2.00 -10.52 -10.58
C ASP A 248 2.68 -11.55 -11.51
N GLY A 249 3.38 -11.12 -12.58
CA GLY A 249 4.01 -12.03 -13.53
C GLY A 249 3.03 -13.00 -14.20
N ALA A 250 1.78 -12.59 -14.36
CA ALA A 250 0.67 -13.36 -14.93
C ALA A 250 0.18 -14.55 -14.05
N ILE A 251 0.53 -14.60 -12.77
CA ILE A 251 0.05 -15.68 -11.89
C ILE A 251 -1.47 -15.60 -11.70
N ARG A 252 -2.10 -16.76 -11.67
CA ARG A 252 -3.46 -16.98 -11.14
C ARG A 252 -3.32 -18.01 -10.04
N MET A 253 -3.67 -17.60 -8.82
CA MET A 253 -3.42 -18.42 -7.64
C MET A 253 -4.25 -19.71 -7.69
N ALA A 254 -3.58 -20.84 -7.50
CA ALA A 254 -4.28 -22.10 -7.29
C ALA A 254 -5.04 -22.07 -5.96
N PRO A 255 -6.11 -22.90 -5.78
CA PRO A 255 -6.87 -22.92 -4.53
C PRO A 255 -6.06 -23.26 -3.27
N LYS A 256 -4.87 -23.90 -3.46
CA LYS A 256 -3.92 -24.29 -2.42
C LYS A 256 -2.51 -23.98 -2.87
#